data_d51629965e9a7c2ae32b0a1b9eac841b
#
_entry.id   d51629965e9a7c2ae32b0a1b9eac841b
#
_cell.length_a   1.000
_cell.length_b   1.000
_cell.length_c   1.000
_cell.angle_alpha   90.00
_cell.angle_beta   90.00
_cell.angle_gamma   90.00
#
_symmetry.space_group_name_H-M   'P 1'
#
loop_
_entity.id
_entity.type
_entity.pdbx_description
1 polymer ?
#
loop_
_entity_poly.entity_id
_entity_poly.type
_entity_poly.pdbx_seq_one_letter_code
_entity_poly.pdbx_strand_id
1 'polypeptide(L)'
;MVSDTLRESDTKHPVSGTRRVPDIRCGAANARSRCSTVASYDALVSEPGRDYDDIPGTFVFDGRRSREGYWLNMFCMSLSDEANRDAFRADEESYLDRFALTPEQRKAVLTRDWLRMLELGGNIYYTFKLAACDGMTFQQLAAKQTGVSEEEYVEMMLAGGRSIDGNRSTASDTGGGASHG
;
A
#
# COMPACT_ATOMS: atom_id res chain seq x y z
N MET A 1 -63.54 7.59 -15.26
CA MET A 1 -63.76 6.86 -13.99
C MET A 1 -63.03 5.55 -14.09
N VAL A 2 -61.89 5.44 -13.54
CA VAL A 2 -61.32 4.33 -12.77
C VAL A 2 -59.95 4.81 -12.26
N SER A 3 -59.86 5.00 -10.96
CA SER A 3 -58.67 5.38 -10.24
C SER A 3 -57.84 4.14 -10.01
N ASP A 4 -56.59 4.13 -10.44
CA ASP A 4 -55.63 3.10 -10.07
C ASP A 4 -54.57 3.70 -9.12
N THR A 5 -54.72 3.30 -7.88
CA THR A 5 -53.84 3.65 -6.75
C THR A 5 -52.66 2.74 -6.77
N LEU A 6 -51.48 3.20 -7.22
CA LEU A 6 -50.22 2.48 -7.08
C LEU A 6 -49.69 2.61 -5.65
N ARG A 7 -49.68 1.49 -5.00
CA ARG A 7 -49.21 1.24 -3.62
C ARG A 7 -47.70 1.18 -3.62
N GLU A 8 -47.07 2.21 -3.10
CA GLU A 8 -45.66 2.30 -2.84
C GLU A 8 -45.31 1.38 -1.66
N SER A 9 -44.56 0.31 -1.91
CA SER A 9 -44.07 -0.59 -0.89
C SER A 9 -42.64 -0.12 -0.46
N ASP A 10 -42.63 0.61 0.63
CA ASP A 10 -41.45 1.02 1.39
C ASP A 10 -40.82 -0.22 2.02
N THR A 11 -39.79 -0.82 1.39
CA THR A 11 -38.91 -1.80 2.01
C THR A 11 -37.66 -1.10 2.52
N LYS A 12 -37.76 -0.51 3.70
CA LYS A 12 -36.60 -0.14 4.52
C LYS A 12 -35.86 -1.38 4.96
N HIS A 13 -34.71 -1.64 4.34
CA HIS A 13 -33.72 -2.53 4.94
C HIS A 13 -32.94 -1.80 6.03
N PRO A 14 -32.90 -2.30 7.26
CA PRO A 14 -32.04 -1.75 8.29
C PRO A 14 -30.62 -2.22 8.06
N VAL A 15 -29.75 -1.35 7.55
CA VAL A 15 -28.28 -1.55 7.62
C VAL A 15 -27.81 -1.15 9.02
N SER A 16 -28.06 -2.02 9.97
CA SER A 16 -27.45 -1.94 11.30
C SER A 16 -26.30 -2.93 11.36
N GLY A 17 -25.09 -2.41 11.37
CA GLY A 17 -23.91 -3.23 11.52
C GLY A 17 -22.64 -2.39 11.50
N THR A 18 -22.54 -1.38 12.38
CA THR A 18 -21.26 -0.78 12.75
C THR A 18 -20.36 -1.87 13.32
N ARG A 19 -19.53 -2.50 12.48
CA ARG A 19 -18.40 -3.31 12.96
C ARG A 19 -17.44 -2.36 13.66
N ARG A 20 -17.55 -2.28 14.97
CA ARG A 20 -16.51 -1.69 15.81
C ARG A 20 -15.22 -2.44 15.54
N VAL A 21 -14.21 -1.72 15.07
CA VAL A 21 -12.81 -2.17 15.12
C VAL A 21 -12.52 -2.40 16.61
N PRO A 22 -12.06 -3.59 17.03
CA PRO A 22 -11.75 -3.82 18.43
C PRO A 22 -10.64 -2.85 18.86
N ASP A 23 -10.90 -2.15 19.96
CA ASP A 23 -9.94 -1.28 20.63
C ASP A 23 -8.84 -2.17 21.23
N ILE A 24 -7.78 -2.40 20.46
CA ILE A 24 -6.61 -3.16 20.91
C ILE A 24 -5.81 -2.24 21.82
N ARG A 25 -6.34 -2.03 23.03
CA ARG A 25 -5.51 -1.53 24.14
C ARG A 25 -4.58 -2.66 24.53
N CYS A 26 -3.35 -2.58 24.04
CA CYS A 26 -2.26 -3.39 24.54
C CYS A 26 -1.99 -2.97 25.98
N GLY A 27 -2.53 -3.73 26.95
CA GLY A 27 -2.28 -3.54 28.35
C GLY A 27 -0.79 -3.72 28.65
N ALA A 28 -0.16 -2.66 29.14
CA ALA A 28 1.21 -2.66 29.63
C ALA A 28 1.30 -3.42 30.96
N ALA A 29 1.27 -4.75 30.90
CA ALA A 29 1.66 -5.59 32.04
C ALA A 29 2.01 -7.00 31.54
N ASN A 30 3.29 -7.31 31.58
CA ASN A 30 3.89 -8.63 31.35
C ASN A 30 4.70 -8.84 30.04
N ALA A 31 5.56 -7.89 29.71
CA ALA A 31 6.44 -7.95 28.53
C ALA A 31 7.86 -8.50 28.84
N ARG A 32 8.08 -9.34 29.85
CA ARG A 32 9.45 -9.82 30.18
C ARG A 32 9.70 -11.31 30.06
N SER A 33 8.80 -12.10 29.49
CA SER A 33 9.02 -13.55 29.53
C SER A 33 8.79 -14.33 28.24
N ARG A 34 8.55 -13.70 27.11
CA ARG A 34 8.32 -14.43 25.85
C ARG A 34 8.99 -13.83 24.62
N CYS A 35 10.07 -13.06 24.78
CA CYS A 35 10.75 -12.40 23.65
C CYS A 35 12.05 -13.11 23.21
N SER A 36 12.37 -14.29 23.74
CA SER A 36 13.61 -14.98 23.36
C SER A 36 13.51 -15.95 22.18
N THR A 37 12.28 -16.21 21.70
CA THR A 37 12.08 -17.19 20.59
C THR A 37 11.85 -16.51 19.24
N VAL A 38 11.57 -15.20 19.22
CA VAL A 38 11.33 -14.48 17.96
C VAL A 38 12.64 -13.98 17.31
N ALA A 39 13.67 -13.73 18.12
CA ALA A 39 14.98 -13.29 17.63
C ALA A 39 15.75 -14.36 16.83
N SER A 40 15.39 -15.63 16.99
CA SER A 40 16.04 -16.72 16.24
C SER A 40 15.41 -17.00 14.88
N TYR A 41 14.23 -16.47 14.59
CA TYR A 41 13.61 -16.65 13.27
C TYR A 41 14.14 -15.66 12.24
N ASP A 42 14.47 -14.43 12.65
CA ASP A 42 15.11 -13.44 11.78
C ASP A 42 16.56 -13.76 11.43
N ALA A 43 17.25 -14.52 12.30
CA ALA A 43 18.64 -14.93 12.05
C ALA A 43 18.76 -16.14 11.10
N LEU A 44 17.66 -16.85 10.83
CA LEU A 44 17.63 -18.01 9.93
C LEU A 44 17.22 -17.68 8.50
N VAL A 45 16.80 -16.45 8.24
CA VAL A 45 16.38 -15.99 6.90
C VAL A 45 17.16 -14.72 6.56
N SER A 46 18.50 -14.81 6.51
CA SER A 46 19.24 -13.95 5.59
C SER A 46 18.94 -14.49 4.19
N GLU A 47 17.81 -14.09 3.64
CA GLU A 47 17.48 -14.41 2.26
C GLU A 47 18.56 -13.79 1.38
N PRO A 48 19.24 -14.57 0.50
CA PRO A 48 20.10 -13.99 -0.51
C PRO A 48 19.28 -12.99 -1.31
N GLY A 49 19.91 -11.87 -1.71
CA GLY A 49 19.27 -10.86 -2.55
C GLY A 49 18.54 -11.56 -3.69
N ARG A 50 17.27 -11.20 -3.90
CA ARG A 50 16.45 -11.84 -4.94
C ARG A 50 16.83 -11.26 -6.27
N ASP A 51 16.77 -12.07 -7.33
CA ASP A 51 17.14 -11.69 -8.70
C ASP A 51 16.38 -10.46 -9.24
N TYR A 52 15.34 -10.00 -8.55
CA TYR A 52 14.54 -8.83 -8.93
C TYR A 52 14.76 -7.60 -8.04
N ASP A 53 15.54 -7.70 -6.98
CA ASP A 53 15.76 -6.57 -6.04
C ASP A 53 16.56 -5.43 -6.68
N ASP A 54 17.33 -5.71 -7.73
CA ASP A 54 18.18 -4.78 -8.46
C ASP A 54 17.56 -4.25 -9.77
N ILE A 55 16.31 -4.65 -10.10
CA ILE A 55 15.62 -4.15 -11.30
C ILE A 55 15.14 -2.72 -11.05
N PRO A 56 15.67 -1.70 -11.74
CA PRO A 56 15.32 -0.30 -11.51
C PRO A 56 13.82 -0.04 -11.70
N GLY A 57 13.21 0.67 -10.74
CA GLY A 57 11.79 1.05 -10.79
C GLY A 57 10.80 -0.10 -10.58
N THR A 58 11.28 -1.25 -10.11
CA THR A 58 10.44 -2.41 -9.81
C THR A 58 10.31 -2.59 -8.29
N PHE A 59 9.06 -2.56 -7.80
CA PHE A 59 8.73 -2.78 -6.39
C PHE A 59 7.88 -4.04 -6.26
N VAL A 60 8.55 -5.20 -6.14
CA VAL A 60 7.84 -6.47 -5.93
C VAL A 60 7.29 -6.51 -4.52
N PHE A 61 5.96 -6.59 -4.40
CA PHE A 61 5.28 -6.71 -3.11
C PHE A 61 5.23 -8.17 -2.67
N ASP A 62 6.22 -8.57 -1.89
CA ASP A 62 6.37 -9.92 -1.33
C ASP A 62 6.06 -9.98 0.17
N GLY A 63 6.31 -11.14 0.79
CA GLY A 63 6.08 -11.33 2.24
C GLY A 63 6.96 -10.46 3.12
N ARG A 64 8.17 -10.09 2.69
CA ARG A 64 9.05 -9.15 3.40
C ARG A 64 8.48 -7.75 3.34
N ARG A 65 8.17 -7.26 2.14
CA ARG A 65 7.56 -5.94 1.92
C ARG A 65 6.21 -5.82 2.63
N SER A 66 5.41 -6.89 2.64
CA SER A 66 4.14 -6.94 3.37
C SER A 66 4.32 -6.74 4.88
N ARG A 67 5.38 -7.31 5.47
CA ARG A 67 5.70 -7.12 6.90
C ARG A 67 6.21 -5.71 7.19
N GLU A 68 7.15 -5.22 6.38
CA GLU A 68 7.73 -3.87 6.51
C GLU A 68 6.66 -2.78 6.40
N GLY A 69 5.77 -2.92 5.43
CA GLY A 69 4.70 -1.96 5.14
C GLY A 69 3.39 -2.24 5.86
N TYR A 70 3.31 -3.19 6.79
CA TYR A 70 2.04 -3.63 7.39
C TYR A 70 1.20 -2.46 7.91
N TRP A 71 1.76 -1.62 8.75
CA TRP A 71 1.02 -0.50 9.34
C TRP A 71 0.69 0.60 8.34
N LEU A 72 1.57 0.86 7.37
CA LEU A 72 1.29 1.76 6.25
C LEU A 72 0.11 1.27 5.42
N ASN A 73 0.08 -0.02 5.10
CA ASN A 73 -1.00 -0.63 4.35
C ASN A 73 -2.32 -0.66 5.15
N MET A 74 -2.26 -0.94 6.47
CA MET A 74 -3.43 -0.90 7.34
C MET A 74 -4.01 0.52 7.49
N PHE A 75 -3.15 1.54 7.59
CA PHE A 75 -3.57 2.93 7.54
C PHE A 75 -4.30 3.22 6.22
N CYS A 76 -3.69 2.91 5.07
CA CYS A 76 -4.31 3.14 3.77
C CYS A 76 -5.66 2.39 3.65
N MET A 77 -5.74 1.14 4.10
CA MET A 77 -6.96 0.35 4.09
C MET A 77 -8.08 0.96 4.94
N SER A 78 -7.74 1.60 6.05
CA SER A 78 -8.73 2.26 6.91
C SER A 78 -9.48 3.37 6.19
N LEU A 79 -8.86 4.01 5.20
CA LEU A 79 -9.46 5.07 4.37
C LEU A 79 -10.50 4.54 3.36
N SER A 80 -10.79 3.24 3.32
CA SER A 80 -11.92 2.69 2.59
C SER A 80 -13.26 3.12 3.21
N ASP A 81 -13.28 3.41 4.50
CA ASP A 81 -14.44 3.90 5.23
C ASP A 81 -14.54 5.43 5.15
N GLU A 82 -15.75 5.98 4.94
CA GLU A 82 -15.97 7.41 4.78
C GLU A 82 -15.67 8.18 6.06
N ALA A 83 -16.12 7.68 7.21
CA ALA A 83 -15.89 8.33 8.50
C ALA A 83 -14.39 8.41 8.84
N ASN A 84 -13.61 7.42 8.41
CA ASN A 84 -12.16 7.43 8.56
C ASN A 84 -11.49 8.47 7.64
N ARG A 85 -11.97 8.62 6.41
CA ARG A 85 -11.47 9.69 5.50
C ARG A 85 -11.75 11.07 6.07
N ASP A 86 -12.93 11.29 6.64
CA ASP A 86 -13.28 12.57 7.24
C ASP A 86 -12.43 12.86 8.49
N ALA A 87 -12.22 11.86 9.33
CA ALA A 87 -11.35 11.98 10.50
C ALA A 87 -9.89 12.26 10.09
N PHE A 88 -9.40 11.61 9.04
CA PHE A 88 -8.06 11.85 8.51
C PHE A 88 -7.92 13.26 7.93
N ARG A 89 -8.88 13.73 7.13
CA ARG A 89 -8.87 15.10 6.59
C ARG A 89 -8.95 16.18 7.66
N ALA A 90 -9.64 15.90 8.77
CA ALA A 90 -9.74 16.84 9.87
C ALA A 90 -8.42 17.04 10.60
N ASP A 91 -7.65 15.97 10.83
CA ASP A 91 -6.34 16.01 11.50
C ASP A 91 -5.52 14.77 11.08
N GLU A 92 -4.69 14.95 10.06
CA GLU A 92 -3.86 13.88 9.52
C GLU A 92 -2.88 13.33 10.56
N GLU A 93 -2.21 14.22 11.30
CA GLU A 93 -1.18 13.82 12.26
C GLU A 93 -1.75 12.98 13.38
N SER A 94 -2.82 13.44 14.02
CA SER A 94 -3.50 12.69 15.09
C SER A 94 -4.12 11.39 14.58
N TYR A 95 -4.59 11.36 13.32
CA TYR A 95 -5.12 10.14 12.74
C TYR A 95 -4.03 9.08 12.55
N LEU A 96 -2.84 9.49 12.11
CA LEU A 96 -1.70 8.60 11.91
C LEU A 96 -1.17 8.01 13.22
N ASP A 97 -1.38 8.65 14.37
CA ASP A 97 -0.98 8.14 15.68
C ASP A 97 -1.68 6.82 16.07
N ARG A 98 -2.75 6.46 15.37
CA ARG A 98 -3.47 5.19 15.57
C ARG A 98 -2.70 3.98 15.01
N PHE A 99 -1.67 4.22 14.22
CA PHE A 99 -0.90 3.20 13.48
C PHE A 99 0.56 3.27 13.90
N ALA A 100 1.20 2.11 14.06
CA ALA A 100 2.61 2.04 14.41
C ALA A 100 3.50 2.26 13.16
N LEU A 101 3.35 3.43 12.53
CA LEU A 101 4.17 3.85 11.40
C LEU A 101 5.60 4.15 11.84
N THR A 102 6.58 3.83 11.01
CA THR A 102 7.93 4.36 11.20
C THR A 102 7.95 5.87 10.92
N PRO A 103 8.92 6.62 11.45
CA PRO A 103 9.06 8.05 11.16
C PRO A 103 9.11 8.34 9.66
N GLU A 104 9.79 7.48 8.89
CA GLU A 104 9.92 7.59 7.44
C GLU A 104 8.59 7.35 6.73
N GLN A 105 7.83 6.32 7.15
CA GLN A 105 6.49 6.05 6.63
C GLN A 105 5.54 7.20 6.91
N ARG A 106 5.54 7.70 8.16
CA ARG A 106 4.72 8.87 8.54
C ARG A 106 5.07 10.09 7.69
N LYS A 107 6.36 10.39 7.53
CA LYS A 107 6.81 11.49 6.68
C LYS A 107 6.35 11.30 5.24
N ALA A 108 6.53 10.12 4.65
CA ALA A 108 6.14 9.85 3.28
C ALA A 108 4.62 10.06 3.06
N VAL A 109 3.78 9.68 4.04
CA VAL A 109 2.33 9.93 4.01
C VAL A 109 2.04 11.43 4.03
N LEU A 110 2.58 12.18 5.00
CA LEU A 110 2.31 13.60 5.18
C LEU A 110 2.81 14.46 4.01
N THR A 111 3.92 14.07 3.39
CA THR A 111 4.47 14.77 2.22
C THR A 111 3.94 14.26 0.89
N ARG A 112 3.08 13.23 0.90
CA ARG A 112 2.56 12.57 -0.32
C ARG A 112 3.68 12.09 -1.24
N ASP A 113 4.76 11.57 -0.64
CA ASP A 113 5.86 10.94 -1.37
C ASP A 113 5.46 9.53 -1.80
N TRP A 114 4.76 9.46 -2.93
CA TRP A 114 4.13 8.24 -3.44
C TRP A 114 5.14 7.14 -3.75
N LEU A 115 6.29 7.51 -4.30
CA LEU A 115 7.36 6.57 -4.61
C LEU A 115 7.98 6.03 -3.33
N ARG A 116 8.27 6.92 -2.38
CA ARG A 116 8.83 6.53 -1.08
C ARG A 116 7.89 5.60 -0.29
N MET A 117 6.58 5.80 -0.39
CA MET A 117 5.64 4.86 0.23
C MET A 117 5.78 3.44 -0.32
N LEU A 118 6.00 3.25 -1.64
CA LEU A 118 6.25 1.93 -2.22
C LEU A 118 7.57 1.34 -1.72
N GLU A 119 8.64 2.14 -1.66
CA GLU A 119 9.94 1.73 -1.12
C GLU A 119 9.86 1.28 0.35
N LEU A 120 8.97 1.87 1.13
CA LEU A 120 8.75 1.55 2.54
C LEU A 120 7.71 0.44 2.76
N GLY A 121 7.43 -0.36 1.74
CA GLY A 121 6.56 -1.54 1.81
C GLY A 121 5.08 -1.24 1.56
N GLY A 122 4.75 -0.06 1.04
CA GLY A 122 3.39 0.26 0.59
C GLY A 122 2.99 -0.60 -0.61
N ASN A 123 1.74 -1.07 -0.62
CA ASN A 123 1.15 -1.73 -1.77
C ASN A 123 0.38 -0.72 -2.62
N ILE A 124 0.54 -0.77 -3.95
CA ILE A 124 -0.09 0.17 -4.87
C ILE A 124 -1.62 0.25 -4.71
N TYR A 125 -2.30 -0.88 -4.47
CA TYR A 125 -3.75 -0.91 -4.28
C TYR A 125 -4.18 -0.25 -2.96
N TYR A 126 -3.35 -0.31 -1.93
CA TYR A 126 -3.63 0.31 -0.65
C TYR A 126 -3.27 1.80 -0.67
N THR A 127 -2.14 2.17 -1.23
CA THR A 127 -1.76 3.60 -1.36
C THR A 127 -2.75 4.37 -2.24
N PHE A 128 -3.43 3.68 -3.18
CA PHE A 128 -4.52 4.29 -3.94
C PHE A 128 -5.71 4.76 -3.07
N LYS A 129 -5.94 4.14 -1.91
CA LYS A 129 -7.00 4.62 -0.99
C LYS A 129 -6.70 6.02 -0.46
N LEU A 130 -5.43 6.30 -0.16
CA LEU A 130 -4.98 7.64 0.21
C LEU A 130 -5.08 8.60 -0.98
N ALA A 131 -4.62 8.20 -2.16
CA ALA A 131 -4.71 9.01 -3.36
C ALA A 131 -6.17 9.37 -3.72
N ALA A 132 -7.09 8.40 -3.61
CA ALA A 132 -8.52 8.63 -3.79
C ALA A 132 -9.11 9.58 -2.72
N CYS A 133 -8.61 9.52 -1.48
CA CYS A 133 -8.97 10.47 -0.42
C CYS A 133 -8.55 11.91 -0.79
N ASP A 134 -7.43 12.07 -1.48
CA ASP A 134 -6.94 13.35 -2.02
C ASP A 134 -7.59 13.73 -3.36
N GLY A 135 -8.53 12.92 -3.87
CA GLY A 135 -9.23 13.19 -5.15
C GLY A 135 -8.41 12.83 -6.40
N MET A 136 -7.32 12.07 -6.26
CA MET A 136 -6.50 11.66 -7.39
C MET A 136 -7.07 10.45 -8.12
N THR A 137 -6.89 10.42 -9.45
CA THR A 137 -7.15 9.24 -10.26
C THR A 137 -6.04 8.20 -10.11
N PHE A 138 -6.33 6.95 -10.51
CA PHE A 138 -5.31 5.91 -10.52
C PHE A 138 -4.16 6.22 -11.49
N GLN A 139 -4.46 6.83 -12.64
CA GLN A 139 -3.45 7.24 -13.62
C GLN A 139 -2.50 8.30 -13.04
N GLN A 140 -3.04 9.29 -12.35
CA GLN A 140 -2.24 10.33 -11.69
C GLN A 140 -1.32 9.73 -10.61
N LEU A 141 -1.84 8.80 -9.81
CA LEU A 141 -1.03 8.11 -8.82
C LEU A 141 0.08 7.30 -9.49
N ALA A 142 -0.27 6.51 -10.52
CA ALA A 142 0.69 5.65 -11.22
C ALA A 142 1.80 6.48 -11.90
N ALA A 143 1.47 7.62 -12.50
CA ALA A 143 2.44 8.55 -13.06
C ALA A 143 3.43 9.04 -11.98
N LYS A 144 2.92 9.49 -10.83
CA LYS A 144 3.76 9.93 -9.70
C LYS A 144 4.65 8.81 -9.13
N GLN A 145 4.14 7.59 -9.08
CA GLN A 145 4.90 6.42 -8.61
C GLN A 145 5.94 5.93 -9.62
N THR A 146 5.76 6.21 -10.90
CA THR A 146 6.73 5.89 -11.96
C THR A 146 7.71 7.04 -12.23
N GLY A 147 7.48 8.23 -11.65
CA GLY A 147 8.33 9.39 -11.79
C GLY A 147 8.23 10.09 -13.15
N VAL A 148 7.11 9.90 -13.86
CA VAL A 148 6.82 10.56 -15.16
C VAL A 148 5.61 11.48 -15.03
N SER A 149 5.37 12.34 -16.03
CA SER A 149 4.14 13.13 -16.11
C SER A 149 2.92 12.25 -16.39
N GLU A 150 1.71 12.77 -16.16
CA GLU A 150 0.47 12.03 -16.45
C GLU A 150 0.34 11.76 -17.96
N GLU A 151 0.69 12.74 -18.78
CA GLU A 151 0.65 12.64 -20.24
C GLU A 151 1.61 11.55 -20.74
N GLU A 152 2.86 11.57 -20.28
CA GLU A 152 3.88 10.55 -20.62
C GLU A 152 3.44 9.16 -20.16
N TYR A 153 2.81 9.06 -18.97
CA TYR A 153 2.28 7.78 -18.49
C TYR A 153 1.18 7.24 -19.41
N VAL A 154 0.24 8.09 -19.81
CA VAL A 154 -0.86 7.71 -20.69
C VAL A 154 -0.32 7.28 -22.06
N GLU A 155 0.59 8.05 -22.66
CA GLU A 155 1.23 7.72 -23.94
C GLU A 155 1.96 6.39 -23.87
N MET A 156 2.74 6.17 -22.80
CA MET A 156 3.44 4.91 -22.55
C MET A 156 2.47 3.72 -22.47
N MET A 157 1.35 3.88 -21.78
CA MET A 157 0.35 2.81 -21.65
C MET A 157 -0.37 2.53 -22.96
N LEU A 158 -0.67 3.55 -23.75
CA LEU A 158 -1.26 3.40 -25.09
C LEU A 158 -0.29 2.73 -26.09
N ALA A 159 1.02 2.94 -25.92
CA ALA A 159 2.06 2.30 -26.70
C ALA A 159 2.33 0.82 -26.30
N GLY A 160 1.57 0.27 -25.33
CA GLY A 160 1.73 -1.11 -24.89
C GLY A 160 2.53 -1.27 -23.59
N GLY A 161 2.79 -0.17 -22.90
CA GLY A 161 3.54 -0.15 -21.63
C GLY A 161 5.04 0.08 -21.83
N ARG A 162 5.78 0.01 -20.73
CA ARG A 162 7.24 0.18 -20.75
C ARG A 162 7.89 -1.04 -21.43
N SER A 163 8.87 -0.78 -22.32
CA SER A 163 9.66 -1.87 -22.91
C SER A 163 10.31 -2.73 -21.83
N ILE A 164 10.29 -4.04 -22.04
CA ILE A 164 11.03 -4.99 -21.21
C ILE A 164 12.53 -4.98 -21.53
N ASP A 165 12.94 -4.38 -22.63
CA ASP A 165 14.34 -4.26 -23.02
C ASP A 165 15.08 -3.35 -22.05
N GLY A 166 16.17 -3.83 -21.46
CA GLY A 166 16.94 -3.10 -20.45
C GLY A 166 16.45 -3.22 -19.00
N ASN A 167 15.32 -3.89 -18.72
CA ASN A 167 14.89 -4.24 -17.37
C ASN A 167 15.56 -5.53 -16.85
N ARG A 168 16.85 -5.70 -17.14
CA ARG A 168 17.60 -6.83 -16.60
C ARG A 168 18.21 -6.51 -15.26
N SER A 169 18.25 -7.54 -14.39
CA SER A 169 19.06 -7.51 -13.19
C SER A 169 20.53 -7.39 -13.56
N THR A 170 21.25 -6.44 -12.94
CA THR A 170 22.70 -6.30 -13.13
C THR A 170 23.47 -7.51 -12.58
N ALA A 171 22.85 -8.31 -11.70
CA ALA A 171 23.42 -9.54 -11.16
C ALA A 171 23.58 -10.66 -12.20
N SER A 172 22.86 -10.61 -13.33
CA SER A 172 22.92 -11.64 -14.37
C SER A 172 24.10 -11.49 -15.36
N ASP A 173 24.78 -10.33 -15.38
CA ASP A 173 25.85 -10.07 -16.34
C ASP A 173 27.25 -10.52 -15.88
N THR A 174 27.40 -11.03 -14.66
CA THR A 174 28.72 -11.48 -14.15
C THR A 174 29.03 -12.95 -14.38
N GLY A 175 28.18 -13.72 -15.09
CA GLY A 175 28.28 -15.19 -15.17
C GLY A 175 28.31 -15.85 -16.54
N GLY A 176 28.60 -15.16 -17.65
CA GLY A 176 28.46 -15.75 -18.99
C GLY A 176 29.67 -15.69 -19.91
N GLY A 177 30.86 -15.83 -19.38
CA GLY A 177 32.09 -15.98 -20.17
C GLY A 177 32.60 -17.42 -20.22
N ALA A 178 31.80 -18.38 -20.67
CA ALA A 178 32.32 -19.71 -21.03
C ALA A 178 32.25 -19.88 -22.56
N SER A 179 33.36 -19.54 -23.19
CA SER A 179 33.66 -19.93 -24.55
C SER A 179 33.60 -21.44 -24.71
N HIS A 180 32.75 -21.94 -25.56
CA HIS A 180 32.91 -23.24 -26.17
C HIS A 180 33.67 -23.05 -27.46
N GLY A 181 34.98 -23.47 -27.46
CA GLY A 181 35.75 -23.75 -28.63
C GLY A 181 35.44 -25.14 -29.20
#